data_288de90baaeb6e3239e0dee9167ff53b
#
_entry.id   288de90baaeb6e3239e0dee9167ff53b
#
_cell.length_a   1.000
_cell.length_b   1.000
_cell.length_c   1.000
_cell.angle_alpha   90.00
_cell.angle_beta   90.00
_cell.angle_gamma   90.00
#
_symmetry.space_group_name_H-M   'P 1'
#
loop_
_entity.id
_entity.type
_entity.pdbx_description
1 polymer ?
#
loop_
_entity_poly.entity_id
_entity_poly.type
_entity_poly.pdbx_seq_one_letter_code
_entity_poly.pdbx_strand_id
1 'polypeptide(L)'
;MKQFIRKADIILFIVLVVTGLAASAALTLSHGEAGSGAKVIIESGGDLYARYPLAEDRTVVVPAPKQKSADAPQAYPDDPAELRYDYYNVVVISDGKVSVTEASCKNQVCVKHGAITRPGESIVCLPNRLVVRIENGSEEGGGYDSVTS
;
A
#
# COMPACT_ATOMS: atom_id res chain seq x y z
N MET A 1 -57.40 0.37 8.19
CA MET A 1 -57.21 1.13 6.96
C MET A 1 -56.34 0.27 5.99
N LYS A 2 -56.93 -0.32 4.97
CA LYS A 2 -56.18 -1.09 3.96
C LYS A 2 -55.54 -0.08 3.00
N GLN A 3 -54.25 0.10 3.06
CA GLN A 3 -53.52 0.89 2.06
C GLN A 3 -53.53 0.11 0.76
N PHE A 4 -54.22 0.62 -0.24
CA PHE A 4 -54.18 0.12 -1.60
C PHE A 4 -52.83 0.52 -2.20
N ILE A 5 -51.85 -0.38 -2.13
CA ILE A 5 -50.58 -0.24 -2.88
C ILE A 5 -50.96 -0.33 -4.37
N ARG A 6 -50.83 0.78 -5.06
CA ARG A 6 -51.10 0.82 -6.53
C ARG A 6 -49.98 0.08 -7.25
N LYS A 7 -50.32 -0.61 -8.34
CA LYS A 7 -49.32 -1.31 -9.17
C LYS A 7 -48.17 -0.39 -9.61
N ALA A 8 -48.45 0.90 -9.76
CA ALA A 8 -47.45 1.95 -10.04
C ALA A 8 -46.42 2.11 -8.90
N ASP A 9 -46.84 2.01 -7.65
CA ASP A 9 -45.93 2.17 -6.51
C ASP A 9 -44.94 0.99 -6.41
N ILE A 10 -45.39 -0.22 -6.74
CA ILE A 10 -44.57 -1.41 -6.81
C ILE A 10 -43.54 -1.28 -7.93
N ILE A 11 -43.95 -0.80 -9.11
CA ILE A 11 -43.03 -0.58 -10.24
C ILE A 11 -41.98 0.47 -9.89
N LEU A 12 -42.41 1.60 -9.28
CA LEU A 12 -41.47 2.64 -8.84
C LEU A 12 -40.45 2.10 -7.84
N PHE A 13 -40.89 1.29 -6.87
CA PHE A 13 -40.01 0.69 -5.88
C PHE A 13 -38.98 -0.26 -6.52
N ILE A 14 -39.43 -1.12 -7.47
CA ILE A 14 -38.55 -2.03 -8.19
C ILE A 14 -37.50 -1.24 -9.01
N VAL A 15 -37.91 -0.17 -9.69
CA VAL A 15 -37.00 0.67 -10.47
C VAL A 15 -35.93 1.31 -9.57
N LEU A 16 -36.34 1.83 -8.39
CA LEU A 16 -35.39 2.42 -7.43
C LEU A 16 -34.40 1.38 -6.88
N VAL A 17 -34.86 0.18 -6.56
CA VAL A 17 -33.99 -0.90 -6.08
C VAL A 17 -33.00 -1.33 -7.17
N VAL A 18 -33.49 -1.53 -8.40
CA VAL A 18 -32.63 -1.97 -9.51
C VAL A 18 -31.59 -0.89 -9.86
N THR A 19 -31.98 0.38 -9.90
CA THR A 19 -31.04 1.48 -10.17
C THR A 19 -30.02 1.64 -9.04
N GLY A 20 -30.42 1.47 -7.79
CA GLY A 20 -29.51 1.49 -6.62
C GLY A 20 -28.51 0.34 -6.66
N LEU A 21 -28.97 -0.87 -6.97
CA LEU A 21 -28.08 -2.04 -7.10
C LEU A 21 -27.13 -1.90 -8.30
N ALA A 22 -27.61 -1.40 -9.43
CA ALA A 22 -26.76 -1.16 -10.60
C ALA A 22 -25.68 -0.10 -10.32
N ALA A 23 -26.03 1.00 -9.66
CA ALA A 23 -25.08 2.03 -9.27
C ALA A 23 -24.05 1.50 -8.25
N SER A 24 -24.49 0.71 -7.27
CA SER A 24 -23.61 0.05 -6.29
C SER A 24 -22.64 -0.92 -6.97
N ALA A 25 -23.12 -1.76 -7.88
CA ALA A 25 -22.29 -2.69 -8.64
C ALA A 25 -21.28 -1.95 -9.55
N ALA A 26 -21.67 -0.87 -10.19
CA ALA A 26 -20.78 -0.06 -11.01
C ALA A 26 -19.64 0.57 -10.16
N LEU A 27 -19.95 1.05 -8.96
CA LEU A 27 -18.95 1.60 -8.03
C LEU A 27 -17.98 0.52 -7.52
N THR A 28 -18.48 -0.69 -7.21
CA THR A 28 -17.60 -1.78 -6.75
C THR A 28 -16.70 -2.32 -7.87
N LEU A 29 -17.19 -2.40 -9.09
CA LEU A 29 -16.40 -2.83 -10.24
C LEU A 29 -15.36 -1.78 -10.66
N SER A 30 -15.64 -0.48 -10.51
CA SER A 30 -14.68 0.59 -10.80
C SER A 30 -13.58 0.74 -9.74
N HIS A 31 -13.76 0.16 -8.54
CA HIS A 31 -12.75 0.16 -7.48
C HIS A 31 -11.85 -1.09 -7.49
N GLY A 32 -12.08 -2.02 -8.39
CA GLY A 32 -11.44 -3.34 -8.40
C GLY A 32 -10.17 -3.47 -9.26
N GLU A 33 -9.84 -2.49 -10.08
CA GLU A 33 -8.60 -2.53 -10.84
C GLU A 33 -7.57 -1.57 -10.20
N ALA A 34 -6.56 -2.14 -9.55
CA ALA A 34 -5.29 -1.45 -9.39
C ALA A 34 -4.88 -1.06 -10.82
N GLY A 35 -5.02 0.22 -11.18
CA GLY A 35 -4.83 0.70 -12.54
C GLY A 35 -3.52 0.15 -13.10
N SER A 36 -3.53 -0.29 -14.36
CA SER A 36 -2.34 -0.77 -15.06
C SER A 36 -1.27 0.31 -15.03
N GLY A 37 -0.32 0.20 -14.08
CA GLY A 37 0.68 1.21 -13.81
C GLY A 37 0.87 1.58 -12.34
N ALA A 38 0.09 1.03 -11.41
CA ALA A 38 0.31 1.24 -9.98
C ALA A 38 1.74 0.84 -9.59
N LYS A 39 2.39 1.68 -8.79
CA LYS A 39 3.79 1.49 -8.35
C LYS A 39 3.85 1.37 -6.84
N VAL A 40 4.69 0.45 -6.38
CA VAL A 40 5.07 0.33 -4.97
C VAL A 40 6.26 1.23 -4.73
N ILE A 41 6.14 2.17 -3.82
CA ILE A 41 7.19 3.06 -3.37
C ILE A 41 7.67 2.58 -2.01
N ILE A 42 8.96 2.34 -1.88
CA ILE A 42 9.60 1.93 -0.65
C ILE A 42 10.53 3.05 -0.20
N GLU A 43 10.33 3.55 1.00
CA GLU A 43 11.18 4.57 1.62
C GLU A 43 11.81 4.02 2.89
N SER A 44 13.07 4.32 3.10
CA SER A 44 13.82 3.97 4.29
C SER A 44 14.52 5.21 4.86
N GLY A 45 14.21 5.54 6.11
CA GLY A 45 14.78 6.72 6.76
C GLY A 45 14.24 8.06 6.29
N GLY A 46 13.24 8.10 5.45
CA GLY A 46 12.72 9.29 4.79
C GLY A 46 13.22 9.48 3.36
N ASP A 47 14.16 8.64 2.93
CA ASP A 47 14.69 8.67 1.57
C ASP A 47 14.05 7.56 0.72
N LEU A 48 13.92 7.82 -0.57
CA LEU A 48 13.45 6.82 -1.53
C LEU A 48 14.47 5.69 -1.64
N TYR A 49 14.06 4.47 -1.24
CA TYR A 49 14.88 3.28 -1.37
C TYR A 49 14.69 2.61 -2.74
N ALA A 50 13.43 2.39 -3.15
CA ALA A 50 13.12 1.73 -4.42
C ALA A 50 11.70 2.03 -4.90
N ARG A 51 11.49 1.82 -6.22
CA ARG A 51 10.17 1.86 -6.87
C ARG A 51 10.03 0.61 -7.74
N TYR A 52 8.91 -0.10 -7.60
CA TYR A 52 8.60 -1.28 -8.39
C TYR A 52 7.18 -1.22 -8.94
N PRO A 53 6.91 -1.80 -10.12
CA PRO A 53 5.54 -2.02 -10.55
C PRO A 53 4.80 -2.95 -9.58
N LEU A 54 3.56 -2.63 -9.23
CA LEU A 54 2.74 -3.49 -8.37
C LEU A 54 2.42 -4.85 -9.02
N ALA A 55 2.45 -4.91 -10.35
CA ALA A 55 2.20 -6.13 -11.13
C ALA A 55 3.40 -7.08 -11.22
N GLU A 56 4.59 -6.67 -10.73
CA GLU A 56 5.80 -7.48 -10.79
C GLU A 56 6.07 -8.16 -9.44
N ASP A 57 6.03 -9.48 -9.40
CA ASP A 57 6.32 -10.24 -8.19
C ASP A 57 7.77 -10.07 -7.77
N ARG A 58 8.00 -9.66 -6.52
CA ARG A 58 9.34 -9.36 -6.02
C ARG A 58 9.42 -9.43 -4.50
N THR A 59 10.53 -9.94 -4.02
CA THR A 59 10.90 -9.86 -2.60
C THR A 59 12.07 -8.90 -2.45
N VAL A 60 11.95 -7.96 -1.52
CA VAL A 60 12.94 -6.92 -1.28
C VAL A 60 13.28 -6.88 0.20
N VAL A 61 14.54 -7.06 0.54
CA VAL A 61 15.05 -6.84 1.89
C VAL A 61 15.45 -5.38 2.02
N VAL A 62 14.80 -4.65 2.92
CA VAL A 62 15.05 -3.24 3.15
C VAL A 62 15.76 -3.07 4.48
N PRO A 63 17.03 -2.67 4.48
CA PRO A 63 17.74 -2.35 5.71
C PRO A 63 17.17 -1.08 6.33
N ALA A 64 17.06 -1.05 7.65
CA ALA A 64 16.77 0.20 8.34
C ALA A 64 17.97 1.15 8.23
N PRO A 65 17.73 2.46 8.09
CA PRO A 65 18.81 3.43 8.06
C PRO A 65 19.57 3.36 9.39
N LYS A 66 20.90 3.43 9.32
CA LYS A 66 21.74 3.46 10.52
C LYS A 66 21.23 4.56 11.44
N GLN A 67 20.74 4.19 12.61
CA GLN A 67 20.68 5.15 13.70
C GLN A 67 22.15 5.53 13.99
N LYS A 68 22.43 6.83 14.08
CA LYS A 68 23.72 7.32 14.59
C LYS A 68 23.81 6.99 16.08
N SER A 69 23.92 5.71 16.43
CA SER A 69 24.47 5.30 17.70
C SER A 69 25.98 5.17 17.49
N ALA A 70 26.76 5.70 18.40
CA ALA A 70 28.22 5.74 18.34
C ALA A 70 28.86 4.34 18.20
N ASP A 71 28.09 3.26 18.33
CA ASP A 71 28.52 1.87 18.34
C ASP A 71 28.10 1.05 17.11
N ALA A 72 27.63 1.67 16.03
CA ALA A 72 27.23 0.96 14.82
C ALA A 72 28.48 0.51 14.03
N PRO A 73 28.62 -0.78 13.66
CA PRO A 73 29.71 -1.25 12.80
C PRO A 73 29.67 -0.58 11.44
N GLN A 74 30.82 -0.11 10.97
CA GLN A 74 30.95 0.82 9.82
C GLN A 74 30.94 0.19 8.43
N ALA A 75 30.71 -1.10 8.28
CA ALA A 75 30.77 -1.74 6.96
C ALA A 75 29.51 -2.56 6.68
N TYR A 76 28.88 -2.28 5.54
CA TYR A 76 27.96 -3.22 4.91
C TYR A 76 28.77 -4.22 4.12
N PRO A 77 28.58 -5.53 4.29
CA PRO A 77 29.16 -6.53 3.40
C PRO A 77 28.54 -6.38 2.02
N ASP A 78 29.37 -6.52 0.99
CA ASP A 78 28.95 -6.46 -0.42
C ASP A 78 28.12 -7.69 -0.84
N ASP A 79 28.04 -8.73 0.00
CA ASP A 79 27.28 -9.96 -0.25
C ASP A 79 25.94 -9.92 0.50
N PRO A 80 24.79 -9.99 -0.23
CA PRO A 80 23.48 -10.07 0.41
C PRO A 80 23.29 -11.27 1.34
N ALA A 81 24.06 -12.35 1.18
CA ALA A 81 23.98 -13.54 2.05
C ALA A 81 24.69 -13.36 3.41
N GLU A 82 25.60 -12.37 3.54
CA GLU A 82 26.25 -12.01 4.79
C GLU A 82 25.57 -10.89 5.58
N LEU A 83 24.46 -10.38 5.10
CA LEU A 83 23.74 -9.26 5.70
C LEU A 83 23.08 -9.67 7.01
N ARG A 84 23.85 -9.65 8.10
CA ARG A 84 23.33 -9.58 9.44
C ARG A 84 22.84 -8.16 9.69
N TYR A 85 21.68 -7.83 9.11
CA TYR A 85 21.01 -6.58 9.48
C TYR A 85 20.48 -6.74 10.90
N ASP A 86 21.00 -5.97 11.82
CA ASP A 86 20.40 -5.87 13.15
C ASP A 86 18.96 -5.32 13.05
N TYR A 87 18.68 -4.56 11.96
CA TYR A 87 17.39 -3.95 11.71
C TYR A 87 17.03 -4.00 10.22
N TYR A 88 15.95 -4.71 9.88
CA TYR A 88 15.49 -4.88 8.49
C TYR A 88 13.97 -5.11 8.41
N ASN A 89 13.44 -5.02 7.21
CA ASN A 89 12.10 -5.46 6.83
C ASN A 89 12.17 -6.24 5.51
N VAL A 90 11.36 -7.28 5.38
CA VAL A 90 11.16 -7.99 4.12
C VAL A 90 9.83 -7.55 3.52
N VAL A 91 9.90 -6.91 2.37
CA VAL A 91 8.74 -6.46 1.59
C VAL A 91 8.51 -7.44 0.46
N VAL A 92 7.30 -7.97 0.34
CA VAL A 92 6.90 -8.90 -0.71
C VAL A 92 5.81 -8.25 -1.56
N ILE A 93 6.06 -8.19 -2.85
CA ILE A 93 5.08 -7.82 -3.88
C ILE A 93 4.69 -9.12 -4.57
N SER A 94 3.41 -9.48 -4.57
CA SER A 94 2.90 -10.68 -5.24
C SER A 94 1.41 -10.54 -5.52
N ASP A 95 0.98 -11.02 -6.68
CA ASP A 95 -0.43 -11.02 -7.10
C ASP A 95 -1.10 -9.64 -7.01
N GLY A 96 -0.39 -8.58 -7.36
CA GLY A 96 -0.91 -7.20 -7.29
C GLY A 96 -1.13 -6.69 -5.86
N LYS A 97 -0.42 -7.24 -4.89
CA LYS A 97 -0.46 -6.87 -3.47
C LYS A 97 0.95 -6.63 -2.95
N VAL A 98 1.07 -5.79 -1.95
CA VAL A 98 2.34 -5.64 -1.24
C VAL A 98 2.14 -5.81 0.26
N SER A 99 3.04 -6.52 0.91
CA SER A 99 3.02 -6.78 2.34
C SER A 99 4.43 -6.74 2.93
N VAL A 100 4.53 -6.54 4.23
CA VAL A 100 5.75 -6.77 4.99
C VAL A 100 5.59 -8.14 5.65
N THR A 101 6.41 -9.10 5.26
CA THR A 101 6.31 -10.48 5.74
C THR A 101 7.21 -10.75 6.93
N GLU A 102 8.29 -10.00 7.06
CA GLU A 102 9.25 -10.13 8.14
C GLU A 102 9.81 -8.76 8.54
N ALA A 103 10.09 -8.58 9.82
CA ALA A 103 10.69 -7.37 10.35
C ALA A 103 11.46 -7.65 11.63
N SER A 104 12.59 -6.98 11.82
CA SER A 104 13.37 -7.04 13.08
C SER A 104 12.73 -6.22 14.22
N CYS A 105 11.71 -5.42 13.93
CA CYS A 105 11.05 -4.61 14.96
C CYS A 105 10.29 -5.46 15.98
N LYS A 106 10.40 -5.12 17.26
CA LYS A 106 9.90 -5.93 18.39
C LYS A 106 8.39 -6.22 18.31
N ASN A 107 7.59 -5.26 17.91
CA ASN A 107 6.12 -5.37 17.94
C ASN A 107 5.53 -5.95 16.67
N GLN A 108 6.27 -5.95 15.56
CA GLN A 108 5.88 -6.48 14.25
C GLN A 108 4.50 -5.98 13.77
N VAL A 109 4.17 -4.73 14.07
CA VAL A 109 2.89 -4.13 13.67
C VAL A 109 2.79 -4.04 12.14
N CYS A 110 3.89 -3.73 11.46
CA CYS A 110 3.97 -3.70 10.00
C CYS A 110 3.70 -5.07 9.37
N VAL A 111 4.17 -6.18 9.98
CA VAL A 111 3.90 -7.54 9.53
C VAL A 111 2.43 -7.91 9.76
N LYS A 112 1.86 -7.53 10.89
CA LYS A 112 0.47 -7.79 11.25
C LYS A 112 -0.53 -6.92 10.49
N HIS A 113 -0.06 -5.84 9.87
CA HIS A 113 -0.91 -4.94 9.08
C HIS A 113 -1.62 -5.69 7.93
N GLY A 114 -0.97 -6.71 7.39
CA GLY A 114 -1.45 -7.43 6.22
C GLY A 114 -1.09 -6.74 4.90
N ALA A 115 -1.60 -7.28 3.80
CA ALA A 115 -1.31 -6.77 2.48
C ALA A 115 -2.16 -5.55 2.13
N ILE A 116 -1.57 -4.60 1.39
CA ILE A 116 -2.23 -3.47 0.76
C ILE A 116 -2.30 -3.68 -0.75
N THR A 117 -3.34 -3.15 -1.40
CA THR A 117 -3.65 -3.44 -2.81
C THR A 117 -4.00 -2.21 -3.63
N ARG A 118 -4.30 -1.08 -2.98
CA ARG A 118 -4.86 0.10 -3.64
C ARG A 118 -3.95 1.31 -3.49
N PRO A 119 -3.90 2.18 -4.50
CA PRO A 119 -3.25 3.47 -4.37
C PRO A 119 -3.73 4.27 -3.17
N GLY A 120 -2.80 4.90 -2.47
CA GLY A 120 -3.04 5.64 -1.23
C GLY A 120 -2.94 4.79 0.04
N GLU A 121 -2.92 3.46 -0.05
CA GLU A 121 -2.65 2.60 1.10
C GLU A 121 -1.15 2.56 1.41
N SER A 122 -0.81 2.42 2.69
CA SER A 122 0.59 2.36 3.15
C SER A 122 0.79 1.46 4.35
N ILE A 123 1.97 0.84 4.44
CA ILE A 123 2.46 0.11 5.61
C ILE A 123 3.64 0.88 6.18
N VAL A 124 3.61 1.14 7.49
CA VAL A 124 4.67 1.89 8.17
C VAL A 124 5.31 1.05 9.27
N CYS A 125 6.62 1.01 9.30
CA CYS A 125 7.40 0.45 10.40
C CYS A 125 8.23 1.57 11.05
N LEU A 126 7.70 2.18 12.10
CA LEU A 126 8.35 3.31 12.79
C LEU A 126 9.73 2.95 13.36
N PRO A 127 9.92 1.79 14.05
CA PRO A 127 11.22 1.44 14.58
C PRO A 127 12.31 1.32 13.52
N ASN A 128 11.95 0.77 12.35
CA ASN A 128 12.88 0.59 11.23
C ASN A 128 12.81 1.75 10.21
N ARG A 129 12.00 2.78 10.48
CA ARG A 129 11.81 3.96 9.61
C ARG A 129 11.48 3.58 8.15
N LEU A 130 10.70 2.50 7.97
CA LEU A 130 10.22 2.04 6.67
C LEU A 130 8.83 2.60 6.40
N VAL A 131 8.62 3.05 5.18
CA VAL A 131 7.30 3.33 4.60
C VAL A 131 7.18 2.61 3.27
N VAL A 132 6.14 1.82 3.11
CA VAL A 132 5.76 1.17 1.85
C VAL A 132 4.40 1.69 1.47
N ARG A 133 4.25 2.27 0.28
CA ARG A 133 2.96 2.79 -0.20
C ARG A 133 2.72 2.43 -1.66
N ILE A 134 1.46 2.40 -2.04
CA ILE A 134 1.06 2.23 -3.43
C ILE A 134 0.65 3.59 -3.99
N GLU A 135 1.22 3.95 -5.14
CA GLU A 135 0.88 5.15 -5.90
C GLU A 135 0.25 4.78 -7.25
N ASN A 136 -0.61 5.66 -7.76
CA ASN A 136 -1.07 5.54 -9.14
C ASN A 136 0.10 5.73 -10.11
N GLY A 137 0.13 4.96 -11.16
CA GLY A 137 1.16 5.03 -12.19
C GLY A 137 1.07 6.22 -13.14
N SER A 138 0.46 7.34 -12.75
CA SER A 138 0.56 8.58 -13.51
C SER A 138 2.00 9.07 -13.48
N GLU A 139 2.57 9.19 -14.66
CA GLU A 139 3.94 9.63 -14.88
C GLU A 139 4.24 10.94 -14.15
N GLU A 140 5.41 10.97 -13.56
CA GLU A 140 6.24 12.10 -13.12
C GLU A 140 5.59 13.50 -13.21
N GLY A 141 5.27 14.06 -12.07
CA GLY A 141 4.85 15.45 -12.00
C GLY A 141 4.18 15.85 -10.70
N GLY A 142 4.64 15.36 -9.59
CA GLY A 142 4.21 15.82 -8.27
C GLY A 142 5.33 16.65 -7.62
N GLY A 143 5.54 17.87 -8.11
CA GLY A 143 6.28 18.87 -7.35
C GLY A 143 5.54 19.06 -6.03
N TYR A 144 6.24 18.90 -4.93
CA TYR A 144 5.78 19.40 -3.65
C TYR A 144 5.66 20.91 -3.78
N ASP A 145 4.43 21.42 -3.72
CA ASP A 145 4.23 22.85 -3.51
C ASP A 145 4.88 23.21 -2.17
N SER A 146 6.09 23.75 -2.25
CA SER A 146 6.73 24.37 -1.11
C SER A 146 5.93 25.62 -0.79
N VAL A 147 5.11 25.54 0.24
CA VAL A 147 4.49 26.71 0.84
C VAL A 147 5.60 27.47 1.54
N THR A 148 6.18 28.44 0.82
CA THR A 148 7.03 29.48 1.42
C THR A 148 6.13 30.56 2.00
N SER A 149 6.23 30.77 3.27
CA SER A 149 5.84 32.02 3.93
C SER A 149 7.02 32.54 4.71
#